data_dc04a8d1f40d37c531c227020337cb95
#
_entry.id   dc04a8d1f40d37c531c227020337cb95
#
_cell.length_a   1.000
_cell.length_b   1.000
_cell.length_c   1.000
_cell.angle_alpha   90.00
_cell.angle_beta   90.00
_cell.angle_gamma   90.00
#
_symmetry.space_group_name_H-M   'P 1'
#
loop_
_entity.id
_entity.type
_entity.pdbx_description
1 polymer ?
#
loop_
_entity_poly.entity_id
_entity_poly.type
_entity_poly.pdbx_seq_one_letter_code
_entity_poly.pdbx_strand_id
1 'polypeptide(L)'
;MVIDPYRTRTAALADEHLAINPGTDAALALGLMHVILSMDLEDREYVAACTNGFEELRAHALKPEYSPESVAKATGIDAGVIVRLARAYAAAGRNGSARPAVIRLNYGIQRSENGGTAARAVCMLPLLTGSWKYKGGGLQLSTSGSFPFNEKALQRPELMLASPLGRAARVVNMSQLGQALTSLGDGTDDGPRVKALFVYNSNPAAVAPNQNDVLRGMRRDDLFTVVHEQFFTDTADYADVLLPAPTFLEVKDVQGAYGHLFAQVSNRAIAPLGEARSNVAMFGELGRRMGFDEACFDDREDELIDQALKTENPWFAGITRERLEREGHVPLQMPVDANGDVLPFSTAEWFKTASGRGELLPVPVFAAPTESRAHAAEGAYPLEFLPRKADNYMNSTFANIPLHQRMEARLAGVLEMHATDAAARQIATGDAVEVFNGRGSIMLRALVNAQVSAGVVAARLDWSKLGSDLSGNRANVNALTSETLTDIGGGATFYSTLVEVRKGQDDVR
;
A
#
# COMPACT_ATOMS: atom_id res chain seq x y z
N MET A 1 -17.68 12.52 -4.19
CA MET A 1 -17.63 12.13 -2.75
C MET A 1 -16.28 11.51 -2.44
N VAL A 2 -15.72 11.77 -1.26
CA VAL A 2 -14.50 11.12 -0.74
C VAL A 2 -14.83 10.48 0.61
N ILE A 3 -14.42 9.22 0.80
CA ILE A 3 -14.51 8.47 2.07
C ILE A 3 -13.07 8.25 2.54
N ASP A 4 -12.67 8.92 3.60
CA ASP A 4 -11.30 8.89 4.11
C ASP A 4 -11.29 9.38 5.57
N PRO A 5 -10.61 8.73 6.51
CA PRO A 5 -10.54 9.22 7.90
C PRO A 5 -9.85 10.57 8.04
N TYR A 6 -9.03 10.96 7.06
CA TYR A 6 -8.32 12.22 7.01
C TYR A 6 -8.89 13.13 5.91
N ARG A 7 -9.11 14.41 6.19
CA ARG A 7 -9.55 15.38 5.19
C ARG A 7 -8.40 15.77 4.26
N THR A 8 -8.19 14.94 3.25
CA THR A 8 -7.14 15.11 2.23
C THR A 8 -7.39 16.31 1.32
N ARG A 9 -6.38 16.66 0.49
CA ARG A 9 -6.56 17.67 -0.58
C ARG A 9 -7.65 17.25 -1.58
N THR A 10 -7.79 15.97 -1.86
CA THR A 10 -8.89 15.44 -2.70
C THR A 10 -10.24 15.62 -2.00
N ALA A 11 -10.32 15.37 -0.70
CA ALA A 11 -11.54 15.58 0.08
C ALA A 11 -11.97 17.07 0.12
N ALA A 12 -10.99 17.99 0.10
CA ALA A 12 -11.28 19.42 0.05
C ALA A 12 -11.87 19.91 -1.29
N LEU A 13 -11.68 19.12 -2.36
CA LEU A 13 -12.24 19.38 -3.71
C LEU A 13 -13.53 18.59 -4.00
N ALA A 14 -13.89 17.67 -3.12
CA ALA A 14 -15.10 16.85 -3.29
C ALA A 14 -16.37 17.59 -2.86
N ASP A 15 -17.49 17.24 -3.46
CA ASP A 15 -18.80 17.74 -3.05
C ASP A 15 -19.16 17.32 -1.63
N GLU A 16 -18.64 16.15 -1.18
CA GLU A 16 -18.88 15.61 0.15
C GLU A 16 -17.68 14.78 0.62
N HIS A 17 -17.29 14.96 1.88
CA HIS A 17 -16.30 14.16 2.59
C HIS A 17 -16.96 13.41 3.74
N LEU A 18 -16.83 12.09 3.76
CA LEU A 18 -17.27 11.22 4.84
C LEU A 18 -16.04 10.75 5.62
N ALA A 19 -15.87 11.28 6.81
CA ALA A 19 -14.78 10.92 7.72
C ALA A 19 -15.10 9.58 8.41
N ILE A 20 -14.74 8.48 7.76
CA ILE A 20 -14.97 7.14 8.27
C ILE A 20 -14.00 6.80 9.43
N ASN A 21 -14.43 6.02 10.40
CA ASN A 21 -13.53 5.47 11.41
C ASN A 21 -12.51 4.52 10.74
N PRO A 22 -11.20 4.60 11.06
CA PRO A 22 -10.18 3.73 10.49
C PRO A 22 -10.52 2.25 10.60
N GLY A 23 -10.26 1.49 9.53
CA GLY A 23 -10.47 0.04 9.48
C GLY A 23 -11.93 -0.43 9.43
N THR A 24 -12.90 0.46 9.15
CA THR A 24 -14.32 0.10 9.07
C THR A 24 -14.90 0.13 7.65
N ASP A 25 -14.05 0.16 6.63
CA ASP A 25 -14.45 0.20 5.22
C ASP A 25 -15.30 -1.01 4.80
N ALA A 26 -14.96 -2.21 5.31
CA ALA A 26 -15.75 -3.42 5.07
C ALA A 26 -17.16 -3.32 5.65
N ALA A 27 -17.31 -2.73 6.85
CA ALA A 27 -18.62 -2.50 7.46
C ALA A 27 -19.45 -1.54 6.59
N LEU A 28 -18.85 -0.44 6.11
CA LEU A 28 -19.55 0.49 5.23
C LEU A 28 -19.98 -0.19 3.92
N ALA A 29 -19.08 -0.94 3.27
CA ALA A 29 -19.40 -1.64 2.02
C ALA A 29 -20.57 -2.65 2.21
N LEU A 30 -20.55 -3.43 3.30
CA LEU A 30 -21.63 -4.34 3.64
C LEU A 30 -22.94 -3.61 3.98
N GLY A 31 -22.87 -2.46 4.66
CA GLY A 31 -24.03 -1.61 4.90
C GLY A 31 -24.64 -1.03 3.61
N LEU A 32 -23.80 -0.64 2.65
CA LEU A 32 -24.28 -0.23 1.32
C LEU A 32 -24.93 -1.40 0.58
N MET A 33 -24.35 -2.61 0.65
CA MET A 33 -24.97 -3.82 0.09
C MET A 33 -26.32 -4.14 0.77
N HIS A 34 -26.40 -4.02 2.11
CA HIS A 34 -27.65 -4.21 2.84
C HIS A 34 -28.77 -3.33 2.28
N VAL A 35 -28.51 -2.04 2.09
CA VAL A 35 -29.51 -1.11 1.54
C VAL A 35 -29.85 -1.46 0.10
N ILE A 36 -28.85 -1.72 -0.75
CA ILE A 36 -29.04 -2.08 -2.16
C ILE A 36 -29.94 -3.32 -2.27
N LEU A 37 -29.68 -4.35 -1.48
CA LEU A 37 -30.38 -5.64 -1.54
C LEU A 37 -31.73 -5.61 -0.84
N SER A 38 -31.90 -4.86 0.26
CA SER A 38 -33.18 -4.73 0.97
C SER A 38 -34.21 -3.88 0.20
N MET A 39 -33.73 -3.02 -0.72
CA MET A 39 -34.56 -2.17 -1.55
C MET A 39 -34.66 -2.65 -3.00
N ASP A 40 -34.19 -3.85 -3.31
CA ASP A 40 -34.16 -4.45 -4.65
C ASP A 40 -33.52 -3.51 -5.70
N LEU A 41 -32.39 -2.88 -5.32
CA LEU A 41 -31.67 -1.93 -6.18
C LEU A 41 -30.50 -2.58 -6.94
N GLU A 42 -30.27 -3.86 -6.80
CA GLU A 42 -29.24 -4.60 -7.56
C GLU A 42 -29.62 -4.72 -9.04
N ASP A 43 -28.63 -4.88 -9.91
CA ASP A 43 -28.82 -5.21 -11.32
C ASP A 43 -28.94 -6.73 -11.48
N ARG A 44 -30.17 -7.25 -11.34
CA ARG A 44 -30.45 -8.70 -11.34
C ARG A 44 -29.98 -9.39 -12.62
N GLU A 45 -30.10 -8.75 -13.76
CA GLU A 45 -29.68 -9.31 -15.04
C GLU A 45 -28.15 -9.47 -15.08
N TYR A 46 -27.41 -8.41 -14.71
CA TYR A 46 -25.97 -8.45 -14.66
C TYR A 46 -25.45 -9.43 -13.61
N VAL A 47 -26.03 -9.43 -12.42
CA VAL A 47 -25.69 -10.36 -11.34
C VAL A 47 -25.83 -11.81 -11.81
N ALA A 48 -26.96 -12.17 -12.42
CA ALA A 48 -27.20 -13.53 -12.91
C ALA A 48 -26.24 -13.94 -14.04
N ALA A 49 -25.91 -13.01 -14.93
CA ALA A 49 -25.03 -13.28 -16.06
C ALA A 49 -23.55 -13.32 -15.69
N CYS A 50 -23.10 -12.48 -14.77
CA CYS A 50 -21.68 -12.17 -14.57
C CYS A 50 -21.12 -12.55 -13.18
N THR A 51 -21.93 -13.06 -12.24
CA THR A 51 -21.44 -13.37 -10.89
C THR A 51 -21.73 -14.80 -10.45
N ASN A 52 -21.01 -15.25 -9.40
CA ASN A 52 -21.25 -16.47 -8.66
C ASN A 52 -21.40 -16.16 -7.16
N GLY A 53 -22.27 -16.89 -6.44
CA GLY A 53 -22.42 -16.77 -4.98
C GLY A 53 -23.33 -15.62 -4.54
N PHE A 54 -24.28 -15.19 -5.39
CA PHE A 54 -25.16 -14.08 -5.07
C PHE A 54 -26.11 -14.35 -3.91
N GLU A 55 -26.72 -15.51 -3.85
CA GLU A 55 -27.70 -15.83 -2.80
C GLU A 55 -27.05 -15.89 -1.41
N GLU A 56 -25.84 -16.41 -1.33
CA GLU A 56 -25.06 -16.45 -0.08
C GLU A 56 -24.65 -15.04 0.35
N LEU A 57 -24.18 -14.20 -0.58
CA LEU A 57 -23.88 -12.80 -0.28
C LEU A 57 -25.13 -12.04 0.15
N ARG A 58 -26.27 -12.25 -0.54
CA ARG A 58 -27.54 -11.62 -0.21
C ARG A 58 -28.01 -11.99 1.20
N ALA A 59 -28.00 -13.29 1.52
CA ALA A 59 -28.38 -13.77 2.85
C ALA A 59 -27.45 -13.22 3.94
N HIS A 60 -26.16 -13.08 3.65
CA HIS A 60 -25.18 -12.52 4.58
C HIS A 60 -25.35 -11.02 4.77
N ALA A 61 -25.41 -10.24 3.69
CA ALA A 61 -25.50 -8.79 3.74
C ALA A 61 -26.81 -8.27 4.34
N LEU A 62 -27.91 -9.07 4.28
CA LEU A 62 -29.20 -8.71 4.88
C LEU A 62 -29.29 -8.98 6.40
N LYS A 63 -28.24 -9.49 7.03
CA LYS A 63 -28.22 -9.66 8.49
C LYS A 63 -28.33 -8.32 9.22
N PRO A 64 -28.97 -8.28 10.42
CA PRO A 64 -29.16 -7.05 11.19
C PRO A 64 -27.86 -6.30 11.55
N GLU A 65 -26.75 -7.02 11.66
CA GLU A 65 -25.44 -6.45 11.95
C GLU A 65 -24.93 -5.48 10.86
N TYR A 66 -25.46 -5.61 9.63
CA TYR A 66 -25.14 -4.74 8.51
C TYR A 66 -26.24 -3.72 8.18
N SER A 67 -27.24 -3.60 9.05
CA SER A 67 -28.21 -2.51 8.92
C SER A 67 -27.53 -1.14 8.99
N PRO A 68 -28.09 -0.10 8.35
CA PRO A 68 -27.53 1.25 8.38
C PRO A 68 -27.25 1.76 9.80
N GLU A 69 -28.12 1.43 10.77
CA GLU A 69 -27.97 1.84 12.17
C GLU A 69 -26.80 1.13 12.87
N SER A 70 -26.57 -0.15 12.57
CA SER A 70 -25.45 -0.92 13.11
C SER A 70 -24.13 -0.46 12.49
N VAL A 71 -24.12 -0.25 11.19
CA VAL A 71 -22.94 0.24 10.44
C VAL A 71 -22.58 1.67 10.84
N ALA A 72 -23.57 2.53 11.10
CA ALA A 72 -23.33 3.89 11.59
C ALA A 72 -22.52 3.91 12.91
N LYS A 73 -22.82 2.98 13.83
CA LYS A 73 -22.08 2.84 15.10
C LYS A 73 -20.62 2.46 14.87
N ALA A 74 -20.36 1.57 13.93
CA ALA A 74 -18.99 1.13 13.62
C ALA A 74 -18.20 2.21 12.87
N THR A 75 -18.82 2.81 11.85
CA THR A 75 -18.13 3.70 10.89
C THR A 75 -18.07 5.16 11.33
N GLY A 76 -18.96 5.58 12.24
CA GLY A 76 -19.15 7.00 12.59
C GLY A 76 -19.93 7.79 11.53
N ILE A 77 -20.40 7.15 10.46
CA ILE A 77 -21.21 7.77 9.39
C ILE A 77 -22.70 7.61 9.72
N ASP A 78 -23.46 8.71 9.64
CA ASP A 78 -24.90 8.69 9.92
C ASP A 78 -25.65 7.67 9.05
N ALA A 79 -26.63 6.95 9.64
CA ALA A 79 -27.40 5.91 8.96
C ALA A 79 -28.16 6.45 7.74
N GLY A 80 -28.70 7.67 7.82
CA GLY A 80 -29.37 8.33 6.69
C GLY A 80 -28.42 8.65 5.55
N VAL A 81 -27.17 8.98 5.86
CA VAL A 81 -26.11 9.18 4.85
C VAL A 81 -25.76 7.87 4.16
N ILE A 82 -25.67 6.76 4.90
CA ILE A 82 -25.42 5.42 4.34
C ILE A 82 -26.54 5.04 3.36
N VAL A 83 -27.81 5.21 3.76
CA VAL A 83 -28.96 4.94 2.90
C VAL A 83 -28.96 5.81 1.65
N ARG A 84 -28.71 7.11 1.80
CA ARG A 84 -28.64 8.05 0.67
C ARG A 84 -27.51 7.68 -0.29
N LEU A 85 -26.34 7.34 0.23
CA LEU A 85 -25.18 6.94 -0.58
C LEU A 85 -25.46 5.67 -1.38
N ALA A 86 -26.02 4.63 -0.74
CA ALA A 86 -26.35 3.36 -1.39
C ALA A 86 -27.33 3.55 -2.54
N ARG A 87 -28.39 4.34 -2.29
CA ARG A 87 -29.40 4.66 -3.32
C ARG A 87 -28.81 5.46 -4.49
N ALA A 88 -27.99 6.49 -4.20
CA ALA A 88 -27.34 7.29 -5.23
C ALA A 88 -26.37 6.45 -6.07
N TYR A 89 -25.60 5.59 -5.43
CA TYR A 89 -24.67 4.70 -6.11
C TYR A 89 -25.39 3.68 -7.01
N ALA A 90 -26.46 3.03 -6.51
CA ALA A 90 -27.22 2.06 -7.27
C ALA A 90 -28.05 2.69 -8.42
N ALA A 91 -28.44 3.96 -8.30
CA ALA A 91 -29.19 4.66 -9.34
C ALA A 91 -28.31 5.16 -10.51
N ALA A 92 -26.99 5.25 -10.29
CA ALA A 92 -26.07 5.75 -11.29
C ALA A 92 -26.00 4.80 -12.50
N GLY A 93 -26.11 5.35 -13.70
CA GLY A 93 -26.11 4.57 -14.96
C GLY A 93 -27.44 3.91 -15.32
N ARG A 94 -28.49 4.03 -14.48
CA ARG A 94 -29.83 3.50 -14.75
C ARG A 94 -30.76 4.54 -15.34
N ASN A 95 -31.90 4.09 -15.93
CA ASN A 95 -32.99 4.94 -16.45
C ASN A 95 -32.50 5.99 -17.46
N GLY A 96 -31.56 5.64 -18.34
CA GLY A 96 -31.05 6.56 -19.35
C GLY A 96 -30.03 7.59 -18.81
N SER A 97 -29.62 7.49 -17.55
CA SER A 97 -28.52 8.29 -17.02
C SER A 97 -27.23 7.89 -17.73
N ALA A 98 -26.59 8.83 -18.44
CA ALA A 98 -25.29 8.65 -19.09
C ALA A 98 -24.11 8.69 -18.10
N ARG A 99 -24.36 8.70 -16.79
CA ARG A 99 -23.33 8.87 -15.75
C ARG A 99 -23.24 7.62 -14.87
N PRO A 100 -22.41 6.64 -15.21
CA PRO A 100 -22.18 5.48 -14.36
C PRO A 100 -21.42 5.88 -13.07
N ALA A 101 -21.58 5.08 -12.03
CA ALA A 101 -20.75 5.20 -10.84
C ALA A 101 -19.39 4.52 -11.05
N VAL A 102 -18.33 5.17 -10.56
CA VAL A 102 -17.00 4.57 -10.45
C VAL A 102 -16.48 4.71 -9.03
N ILE A 103 -15.87 3.66 -8.52
CA ILE A 103 -15.14 3.68 -7.25
C ILE A 103 -13.65 3.78 -7.58
N ARG A 104 -13.01 4.86 -7.12
CA ARG A 104 -11.55 4.96 -7.12
C ARG A 104 -11.04 4.49 -5.78
N LEU A 105 -10.61 3.23 -5.71
CA LEU A 105 -9.96 2.67 -4.54
C LEU A 105 -8.49 3.13 -4.48
N ASN A 106 -7.95 3.32 -3.29
CA ASN A 106 -6.54 3.66 -3.15
C ASN A 106 -5.86 2.71 -2.16
N TYR A 107 -4.53 2.71 -2.16
CA TYR A 107 -3.68 1.80 -1.38
C TYR A 107 -3.78 1.97 0.14
N GLY A 108 -4.39 3.05 0.63
CA GLY A 108 -4.63 3.23 2.07
C GLY A 108 -5.46 2.11 2.69
N ILE A 109 -6.48 1.63 1.98
CA ILE A 109 -7.41 0.59 2.47
C ILE A 109 -6.69 -0.71 2.88
N GLN A 110 -5.62 -1.09 2.17
CA GLN A 110 -4.88 -2.33 2.45
C GLN A 110 -3.95 -2.24 3.66
N ARG A 111 -3.85 -1.07 4.31
CA ARG A 111 -2.93 -0.84 5.44
C ARG A 111 -3.58 -1.03 6.81
N SER A 112 -4.80 -1.51 6.84
CA SER A 112 -5.49 -1.96 8.04
C SER A 112 -5.45 -3.49 8.14
N GLU A 113 -5.53 -4.05 9.33
CA GLU A 113 -5.47 -5.49 9.58
C GLU A 113 -6.52 -6.27 8.76
N ASN A 114 -7.72 -5.70 8.60
CA ASN A 114 -8.81 -6.24 7.79
C ASN A 114 -8.87 -5.66 6.36
N GLY A 115 -7.75 -5.11 5.87
CA GLY A 115 -7.69 -4.36 4.61
C GLY A 115 -8.00 -5.19 3.37
N GLY A 116 -7.66 -6.47 3.38
CA GLY A 116 -8.00 -7.39 2.29
C GLY A 116 -9.51 -7.64 2.20
N THR A 117 -10.16 -7.92 3.32
CA THR A 117 -11.63 -8.05 3.41
C THR A 117 -12.32 -6.74 3.02
N ALA A 118 -11.79 -5.59 3.44
CA ALA A 118 -12.33 -4.28 3.07
C ALA A 118 -12.26 -4.04 1.55
N ALA A 119 -11.11 -4.27 0.93
CA ALA A 119 -10.95 -4.16 -0.52
C ALA A 119 -11.88 -5.11 -1.27
N ARG A 120 -12.00 -6.38 -0.81
CA ARG A 120 -12.89 -7.37 -1.38
C ARG A 120 -14.35 -6.93 -1.31
N ALA A 121 -14.83 -6.45 -0.16
CA ALA A 121 -16.20 -5.98 0.01
C ALA A 121 -16.50 -4.80 -0.93
N VAL A 122 -15.59 -3.84 -1.03
CA VAL A 122 -15.76 -2.69 -1.95
C VAL A 122 -15.80 -3.14 -3.41
N CYS A 123 -14.97 -4.14 -3.81
CA CYS A 123 -14.98 -4.70 -5.16
C CYS A 123 -16.30 -5.38 -5.56
N MET A 124 -17.11 -5.82 -4.60
CA MET A 124 -18.42 -6.43 -4.88
C MET A 124 -19.52 -5.41 -5.21
N LEU A 125 -19.39 -4.17 -4.77
CA LEU A 125 -20.40 -3.13 -5.04
C LEU A 125 -20.68 -2.92 -6.53
N PRO A 126 -19.69 -2.74 -7.43
CA PRO A 126 -19.95 -2.60 -8.86
C PRO A 126 -20.47 -3.89 -9.51
N LEU A 127 -20.24 -5.07 -8.92
CA LEU A 127 -20.85 -6.33 -9.37
C LEU A 127 -22.36 -6.36 -9.09
N LEU A 128 -22.79 -5.88 -7.92
CA LEU A 128 -24.21 -5.82 -7.57
C LEU A 128 -24.97 -4.79 -8.40
N THR A 129 -24.38 -3.65 -8.72
CA THR A 129 -25.04 -2.57 -9.45
C THR A 129 -24.86 -2.64 -10.96
N GLY A 130 -24.07 -3.59 -11.47
CA GLY A 130 -23.75 -3.70 -12.90
C GLY A 130 -22.94 -2.52 -13.44
N SER A 131 -22.27 -1.74 -12.58
CA SER A 131 -21.53 -0.54 -12.99
C SER A 131 -20.39 -0.84 -13.96
N TRP A 132 -19.87 -2.06 -13.99
CA TRP A 132 -18.87 -2.52 -14.96
C TRP A 132 -19.35 -2.56 -16.42
N LYS A 133 -20.66 -2.54 -16.67
CA LYS A 133 -21.24 -2.50 -18.05
C LYS A 133 -20.93 -1.18 -18.77
N TYR A 134 -20.61 -0.15 -18.04
CA TYR A 134 -20.56 1.21 -18.57
C TYR A 134 -19.13 1.72 -18.66
N LYS A 135 -18.78 2.36 -19.77
CA LYS A 135 -17.54 3.11 -19.90
C LYS A 135 -17.45 4.16 -18.79
N GLY A 136 -16.34 4.16 -18.05
CA GLY A 136 -16.13 5.03 -16.88
C GLY A 136 -16.85 4.58 -15.61
N GLY A 137 -17.48 3.39 -15.60
CA GLY A 137 -18.06 2.77 -14.41
C GLY A 137 -17.13 1.73 -13.77
N GLY A 138 -17.63 1.06 -12.72
CA GLY A 138 -16.92 -0.01 -12.03
C GLY A 138 -15.99 0.44 -10.91
N LEU A 139 -14.83 -0.17 -10.84
CA LEU A 139 -13.82 0.14 -9.81
C LEU A 139 -12.42 0.26 -10.45
N GLN A 140 -11.64 1.21 -9.99
CA GLN A 140 -10.28 1.40 -10.44
C GLN A 140 -9.32 1.58 -9.26
N LEU A 141 -8.24 0.80 -9.24
CA LEU A 141 -7.11 0.97 -8.32
C LEU A 141 -5.85 1.42 -9.09
N SER A 142 -5.44 0.62 -10.07
CA SER A 142 -4.19 0.80 -10.82
C SER A 142 -4.29 0.11 -12.16
N THR A 143 -3.57 0.62 -13.16
CA THR A 143 -3.40 -0.06 -14.46
C THR A 143 -2.17 -0.97 -14.50
N SER A 144 -1.36 -1.06 -13.43
CA SER A 144 -0.12 -1.83 -13.42
C SER A 144 -0.31 -3.31 -13.77
N GLY A 145 -1.42 -3.93 -13.37
CA GLY A 145 -1.76 -5.30 -13.72
C GLY A 145 -2.14 -5.54 -15.20
N SER A 146 -2.20 -4.47 -16.01
CA SER A 146 -2.46 -4.57 -17.46
C SER A 146 -1.20 -4.81 -18.30
N PHE A 147 -0.02 -4.77 -17.68
CA PHE A 147 1.26 -4.95 -18.38
C PHE A 147 1.73 -6.40 -18.23
N PRO A 148 1.59 -7.24 -19.27
CA PRO A 148 1.90 -8.67 -19.22
C PRO A 148 3.39 -8.93 -19.47
N PHE A 149 4.28 -8.31 -18.70
CA PHE A 149 5.70 -8.63 -18.75
C PHE A 149 5.94 -10.10 -18.40
N ASN A 150 6.95 -10.71 -19.02
CA ASN A 150 7.33 -12.09 -18.75
C ASN A 150 8.17 -12.19 -17.46
N GLU A 151 7.50 -12.01 -16.33
CA GLU A 151 8.16 -12.08 -15.01
C GLU A 151 8.84 -13.43 -14.77
N LYS A 152 8.26 -14.52 -15.27
CA LYS A 152 8.84 -15.86 -15.09
C LYS A 152 10.21 -15.98 -15.75
N ALA A 153 10.40 -15.35 -16.92
CA ALA A 153 11.70 -15.35 -17.59
C ALA A 153 12.77 -14.57 -16.80
N LEU A 154 12.35 -13.55 -16.03
CA LEU A 154 13.24 -12.77 -15.19
C LEU A 154 13.54 -13.47 -13.86
N GLN A 155 12.54 -14.07 -13.23
CA GLN A 155 12.66 -14.69 -11.91
C GLN A 155 13.37 -16.04 -11.93
N ARG A 156 13.33 -16.76 -13.06
CA ARG A 156 13.98 -18.07 -13.24
C ARG A 156 13.76 -19.04 -12.07
N PRO A 157 12.51 -19.35 -11.68
CA PRO A 157 12.22 -20.18 -10.51
C PRO A 157 12.84 -21.59 -10.59
N GLU A 158 13.05 -22.12 -11.79
CA GLU A 158 13.72 -23.40 -12.02
C GLU A 158 15.18 -23.40 -11.55
N LEU A 159 15.91 -22.29 -11.73
CA LEU A 159 17.29 -22.15 -11.23
C LEU A 159 17.33 -21.98 -9.72
N MET A 160 16.36 -21.29 -9.15
CA MET A 160 16.25 -21.15 -7.68
C MET A 160 16.06 -22.51 -7.00
N LEU A 161 15.28 -23.41 -7.59
CA LEU A 161 15.07 -24.78 -7.09
C LEU A 161 16.24 -25.70 -7.35
N ALA A 162 17.00 -25.49 -8.43
CA ALA A 162 18.20 -26.25 -8.79
C ALA A 162 19.47 -25.84 -7.98
N SER A 163 19.33 -24.88 -7.06
CA SER A 163 20.43 -24.43 -6.21
C SER A 163 21.00 -25.56 -5.34
N PRO A 164 22.24 -25.45 -4.80
CA PRO A 164 22.83 -26.43 -3.89
C PRO A 164 21.99 -26.73 -2.65
N LEU A 165 21.04 -25.84 -2.31
CA LEU A 165 20.09 -26.05 -1.23
C LEU A 165 19.12 -27.23 -1.52
N GLY A 166 18.89 -27.57 -2.81
CA GLY A 166 17.98 -28.64 -3.24
C GLY A 166 16.49 -28.44 -2.88
N ARG A 167 16.12 -27.25 -2.44
CA ARG A 167 14.76 -26.86 -2.06
C ARG A 167 14.61 -25.34 -2.17
N ALA A 168 13.37 -24.86 -2.14
CA ALA A 168 13.11 -23.44 -2.05
C ALA A 168 13.74 -22.83 -0.78
N ALA A 169 14.28 -21.64 -0.92
CA ALA A 169 14.76 -20.87 0.21
C ALA A 169 13.57 -20.45 1.11
N ARG A 170 13.85 -20.29 2.39
CA ARG A 170 12.87 -19.70 3.34
C ARG A 170 12.54 -18.27 2.88
N VAL A 171 11.26 -17.95 2.86
CA VAL A 171 10.76 -16.59 2.59
C VAL A 171 10.32 -15.97 3.92
N VAL A 172 10.81 -14.78 4.21
CA VAL A 172 10.40 -13.97 5.34
C VAL A 172 9.54 -12.83 4.84
N ASN A 173 8.39 -12.59 5.48
CA ASN A 173 7.58 -11.43 5.15
C ASN A 173 8.33 -10.14 5.51
N MET A 174 8.47 -9.21 4.56
CA MET A 174 9.21 -7.97 4.77
C MET A 174 8.64 -7.11 5.92
N SER A 175 7.36 -7.23 6.23
CA SER A 175 6.73 -6.53 7.35
C SER A 175 7.10 -7.13 8.71
N GLN A 176 7.69 -8.32 8.74
CA GLN A 176 8.15 -9.03 9.94
C GLN A 176 9.68 -9.11 10.02
N LEU A 177 10.37 -8.16 9.40
CA LEU A 177 11.84 -8.12 9.40
C LEU A 177 12.40 -8.01 10.81
N GLY A 178 11.80 -7.20 11.68
CA GLY A 178 12.22 -7.06 13.07
C GLY A 178 12.22 -8.40 13.80
N GLN A 179 11.11 -9.13 13.73
CA GLN A 179 10.99 -10.48 14.29
C GLN A 179 12.01 -11.44 13.66
N ALA A 180 12.17 -11.41 12.34
CA ALA A 180 13.11 -12.28 11.65
C ALA A 180 14.56 -12.07 12.09
N LEU A 181 14.96 -10.84 12.35
CA LEU A 181 16.31 -10.52 12.79
C LEU A 181 16.54 -10.78 14.28
N THR A 182 15.50 -10.74 15.12
CA THR A 182 15.65 -10.84 16.57
C THR A 182 15.30 -12.21 17.14
N SER A 183 14.36 -12.94 16.53
CA SER A 183 13.79 -14.17 17.12
C SER A 183 14.07 -15.45 16.32
N LEU A 184 14.37 -15.39 15.02
CA LEU A 184 14.65 -16.60 14.25
C LEU A 184 15.92 -17.30 14.72
N GLY A 185 15.82 -18.61 14.90
CA GLY A 185 16.94 -19.45 15.29
C GLY A 185 17.18 -19.56 16.80
N ASP A 186 16.32 -18.98 17.63
CA ASP A 186 16.42 -19.03 19.08
C ASP A 186 15.66 -20.26 19.67
N GLY A 187 15.71 -21.40 18.98
CA GLY A 187 15.10 -22.65 19.44
C GLY A 187 13.69 -22.91 18.93
N THR A 188 13.25 -22.14 17.92
CA THR A 188 12.00 -22.36 17.18
C THR A 188 12.26 -23.20 15.92
N ASP A 189 11.26 -23.92 15.44
CA ASP A 189 11.32 -24.71 14.19
C ASP A 189 11.45 -23.83 12.91
N ASP A 190 11.58 -22.51 13.06
CA ASP A 190 11.55 -21.53 11.97
C ASP A 190 12.86 -21.44 11.16
N GLY A 191 13.80 -22.35 11.41
CA GLY A 191 15.06 -22.47 10.70
C GLY A 191 16.20 -21.63 11.30
N PRO A 192 17.37 -21.60 10.66
CA PRO A 192 18.57 -20.99 11.22
C PRO A 192 18.45 -19.47 11.35
N ARG A 193 19.16 -18.94 12.34
CA ARG A 193 19.32 -17.50 12.56
C ARG A 193 19.88 -16.81 11.32
N VAL A 194 19.37 -15.61 11.02
CA VAL A 194 19.91 -14.77 9.94
C VAL A 194 21.32 -14.29 10.32
N LYS A 195 22.30 -14.61 9.49
CA LYS A 195 23.72 -14.28 9.69
C LYS A 195 24.24 -13.24 8.70
N ALA A 196 23.55 -13.05 7.57
CA ALA A 196 23.87 -12.03 6.59
C ALA A 196 22.58 -11.38 6.08
N LEU A 197 22.61 -10.07 5.91
CA LEU A 197 21.52 -9.28 5.35
C LEU A 197 22.05 -8.47 4.17
N PHE A 198 21.50 -8.69 2.99
CA PHE A 198 21.78 -7.88 1.82
C PHE A 198 20.57 -6.99 1.51
N VAL A 199 20.75 -5.68 1.62
CA VAL A 199 19.70 -4.70 1.39
C VAL A 199 19.94 -3.96 0.08
N TYR A 200 18.96 -3.95 -0.81
CA TYR A 200 18.98 -3.16 -2.03
C TYR A 200 17.57 -2.65 -2.35
N ASN A 201 17.48 -1.50 -3.02
CA ASN A 201 16.22 -0.82 -3.36
C ASN A 201 15.28 -0.61 -2.15
N SER A 202 15.81 -0.54 -0.93
CA SER A 202 15.01 -0.44 0.28
C SER A 202 15.75 0.26 1.42
N ASN A 203 14.99 0.89 2.33
CA ASN A 203 15.52 1.50 3.55
C ASN A 203 14.78 0.94 4.79
N PRO A 204 14.93 -0.37 5.10
CA PRO A 204 14.14 -1.03 6.13
C PRO A 204 14.31 -0.44 7.53
N ALA A 205 15.46 0.11 7.89
CA ALA A 205 15.64 0.80 9.18
C ALA A 205 14.68 1.97 9.38
N ALA A 206 14.15 2.55 8.30
CA ALA A 206 13.17 3.64 8.37
C ALA A 206 11.74 3.19 7.98
N VAL A 207 11.59 2.28 7.01
CA VAL A 207 10.27 2.02 6.40
C VAL A 207 9.58 0.77 6.91
N ALA A 208 10.29 -0.16 7.54
CA ALA A 208 9.68 -1.36 8.11
C ALA A 208 8.91 -1.03 9.40
N PRO A 209 7.75 -1.69 9.64
CA PRO A 209 7.02 -1.53 10.88
C PRO A 209 7.81 -2.11 12.07
N ASN A 210 7.42 -1.77 13.30
CA ASN A 210 8.12 -2.12 14.52
C ASN A 210 9.64 -1.82 14.43
N GLN A 211 9.92 -0.56 14.08
CA GLN A 211 11.28 -0.08 13.82
C GLN A 211 12.27 -0.46 14.94
N ASN A 212 11.84 -0.43 16.20
CA ASN A 212 12.72 -0.74 17.33
C ASN A 212 13.29 -2.15 17.26
N ASP A 213 12.52 -3.14 16.84
CA ASP A 213 12.98 -4.51 16.66
C ASP A 213 13.88 -4.65 15.43
N VAL A 214 13.56 -3.94 14.34
CA VAL A 214 14.44 -3.89 13.16
C VAL A 214 15.82 -3.34 13.54
N LEU A 215 15.87 -2.21 14.24
CA LEU A 215 17.13 -1.60 14.66
C LEU A 215 17.88 -2.47 15.67
N ARG A 216 17.17 -3.13 16.60
CA ARG A 216 17.77 -4.09 17.53
C ARG A 216 18.41 -5.25 16.78
N GLY A 217 17.71 -5.77 15.77
CA GLY A 217 18.23 -6.85 14.92
C GLY A 217 19.44 -6.43 14.09
N MET A 218 19.40 -5.23 13.48
CA MET A 218 20.53 -4.70 12.69
C MET A 218 21.78 -4.37 13.50
N ARG A 219 21.64 -4.12 14.81
CA ARG A 219 22.79 -3.88 15.72
C ARG A 219 23.48 -5.13 16.22
N ARG A 220 23.05 -6.31 15.80
CA ARG A 220 23.65 -7.57 16.25
C ARG A 220 25.08 -7.73 15.72
N ASP A 221 26.03 -8.02 16.61
CA ASP A 221 27.44 -8.23 16.26
C ASP A 221 27.67 -9.46 15.36
N ASP A 222 26.70 -10.41 15.34
CA ASP A 222 26.78 -11.64 14.54
C ASP A 222 26.01 -11.56 13.21
N LEU A 223 25.58 -10.36 12.81
CA LEU A 223 24.88 -10.09 11.54
C LEU A 223 25.80 -9.28 10.61
N PHE A 224 26.21 -9.88 9.50
CA PHE A 224 26.93 -9.17 8.44
C PHE A 224 25.95 -8.47 7.49
N THR A 225 26.02 -7.14 7.38
CA THR A 225 25.07 -6.33 6.60
C THR A 225 25.74 -5.65 5.41
N VAL A 226 25.23 -5.91 4.20
CA VAL A 226 25.61 -5.23 2.97
C VAL A 226 24.46 -4.37 2.51
N VAL A 227 24.71 -3.10 2.19
CA VAL A 227 23.69 -2.16 1.68
C VAL A 227 24.12 -1.61 0.33
N HIS A 228 23.26 -1.79 -0.69
CA HIS A 228 23.43 -1.27 -2.03
C HIS A 228 22.40 -0.15 -2.25
N GLU A 229 22.83 1.11 -2.18
CA GLU A 229 21.94 2.25 -2.08
C GLU A 229 22.51 3.51 -2.77
N GLN A 230 21.62 4.42 -3.16
CA GLN A 230 21.93 5.70 -3.80
C GLN A 230 22.33 6.79 -2.77
N PHE A 231 21.84 6.69 -1.55
CA PHE A 231 22.04 7.66 -0.47
C PHE A 231 22.51 6.96 0.81
N PHE A 232 23.16 7.73 1.68
CA PHE A 232 23.42 7.30 3.05
C PHE A 232 22.15 7.32 3.88
N THR A 233 21.28 6.32 3.65
CA THR A 233 19.99 6.17 4.32
C THR A 233 20.17 5.73 5.78
N ASP A 234 19.04 5.66 6.53
CA ASP A 234 19.03 5.13 7.90
C ASP A 234 19.59 3.70 7.96
N THR A 235 19.29 2.89 6.95
CA THR A 235 19.80 1.51 6.84
C THR A 235 21.31 1.46 6.62
N ALA A 236 21.86 2.43 5.90
CA ALA A 236 23.32 2.51 5.66
C ALA A 236 24.14 2.69 6.94
N ASP A 237 23.55 3.22 8.02
CA ASP A 237 24.21 3.39 9.31
C ASP A 237 24.51 2.04 10.01
N TYR A 238 23.91 0.94 9.55
CA TYR A 238 24.07 -0.40 10.09
C TYR A 238 24.84 -1.34 9.14
N ALA A 239 25.42 -0.82 8.06
CA ALA A 239 26.11 -1.60 7.06
C ALA A 239 27.57 -1.85 7.44
N ASP A 240 28.04 -3.10 7.29
CA ASP A 240 29.45 -3.44 7.27
C ASP A 240 30.08 -3.09 5.92
N VAL A 241 29.30 -3.18 4.83
CA VAL A 241 29.71 -2.82 3.48
C VAL A 241 28.65 -1.98 2.79
N LEU A 242 29.06 -0.84 2.24
CA LEU A 242 28.24 0.02 1.39
C LEU A 242 28.68 -0.11 -0.06
N LEU A 243 27.72 -0.38 -0.95
CA LEU A 243 27.91 -0.43 -2.38
C LEU A 243 27.10 0.69 -3.04
N PRO A 244 27.70 1.54 -3.90
CA PRO A 244 26.99 2.62 -4.52
C PRO A 244 26.07 2.10 -5.64
N ALA A 245 24.78 2.52 -5.59
CA ALA A 245 23.79 2.23 -6.60
C ALA A 245 23.56 3.46 -7.50
N PRO A 246 23.33 3.26 -8.81
CA PRO A 246 23.00 4.36 -9.72
C PRO A 246 21.56 4.83 -9.53
N THR A 247 21.29 6.06 -9.92
CA THR A 247 19.94 6.61 -10.00
C THR A 247 19.21 6.15 -11.26
N PHE A 248 17.91 6.42 -11.35
CA PHE A 248 17.11 6.12 -12.55
C PHE A 248 17.58 6.87 -13.81
N LEU A 249 18.37 7.93 -13.69
CA LEU A 249 18.98 8.64 -14.83
C LEU A 249 20.19 7.88 -15.40
N GLU A 250 20.76 6.96 -14.66
CA GLU A 250 22.01 6.28 -14.94
C GLU A 250 21.82 4.83 -15.39
N VAL A 251 20.58 4.32 -15.40
CA VAL A 251 20.24 2.94 -15.82
C VAL A 251 19.22 2.96 -16.95
N LYS A 252 19.16 1.83 -17.67
CA LYS A 252 18.08 1.56 -18.60
C LYS A 252 17.06 0.63 -17.92
N ASP A 253 15.76 0.91 -18.12
CA ASP A 253 14.68 0.11 -17.55
C ASP A 253 13.44 0.14 -18.43
N VAL A 254 12.55 -0.86 -18.29
CA VAL A 254 11.25 -0.92 -18.93
C VAL A 254 10.14 -0.81 -17.89
N GLN A 255 9.09 -0.05 -18.19
CA GLN A 255 8.09 0.30 -17.21
C GLN A 255 6.66 0.18 -17.76
N GLY A 256 5.76 -0.28 -16.89
CA GLY A 256 4.33 -0.03 -16.99
C GLY A 256 3.94 1.24 -16.23
N ALA A 257 2.64 1.45 -16.00
CA ALA A 257 2.15 2.65 -15.32
C ALA A 257 0.94 2.37 -14.42
N TYR A 258 0.69 3.29 -13.49
CA TYR A 258 -0.49 3.25 -12.62
C TYR A 258 -1.73 3.91 -13.21
N GLY A 259 -1.59 4.79 -14.19
CA GLY A 259 -2.68 5.63 -14.67
C GLY A 259 -2.84 5.72 -16.18
N HIS A 260 -2.07 4.94 -16.94
CA HIS A 260 -2.19 4.86 -18.40
C HIS A 260 -1.78 3.48 -18.90
N LEU A 261 -2.03 3.21 -20.20
CA LEU A 261 -1.82 1.92 -20.85
C LEU A 261 -0.70 1.99 -21.91
N PHE A 262 0.40 2.66 -21.56
CA PHE A 262 1.60 2.75 -22.40
C PHE A 262 2.75 2.00 -21.73
N ALA A 263 3.38 1.08 -22.42
CA ALA A 263 4.68 0.55 -22.05
C ALA A 263 5.74 1.61 -22.38
N GLN A 264 6.73 1.76 -21.51
CA GLN A 264 7.76 2.80 -21.62
C GLN A 264 9.15 2.21 -21.43
N VAL A 265 10.16 2.88 -22.00
CA VAL A 265 11.56 2.64 -21.70
C VAL A 265 12.16 3.89 -21.09
N SER A 266 12.94 3.71 -20.04
CA SER A 266 13.81 4.74 -19.50
C SER A 266 15.22 4.50 -20.06
N ASN A 267 15.63 5.30 -21.03
CA ASN A 267 17.00 5.25 -21.54
C ASN A 267 17.94 5.96 -20.56
N ARG A 268 19.16 5.45 -20.46
CA ARG A 268 20.20 6.07 -19.67
C ARG A 268 20.45 7.50 -20.16
N ALA A 269 20.24 8.49 -19.32
CA ALA A 269 20.45 9.90 -19.64
C ALA A 269 21.89 10.35 -19.37
N ILE A 270 22.55 9.77 -18.39
CA ILE A 270 23.94 10.03 -18.01
C ILE A 270 24.67 8.73 -17.69
N ALA A 271 25.98 8.71 -17.76
CA ALA A 271 26.77 7.57 -17.32
C ALA A 271 26.67 7.42 -15.78
N PRO A 272 26.76 6.19 -15.26
CA PRO A 272 26.86 5.96 -13.82
C PRO A 272 28.00 6.75 -13.18
N LEU A 273 27.72 7.40 -12.05
CA LEU A 273 28.66 8.25 -11.36
C LEU A 273 29.62 7.39 -10.48
N GLY A 274 30.91 7.63 -10.61
CA GLY A 274 31.95 6.97 -9.80
C GLY A 274 31.91 5.45 -9.97
N GLU A 275 31.77 4.71 -8.88
CA GLU A 275 31.77 3.25 -8.85
C GLU A 275 30.34 2.67 -8.82
N ALA A 276 29.29 3.49 -9.03
CA ALA A 276 27.91 3.03 -9.00
C ALA A 276 27.66 1.95 -10.06
N ARG A 277 27.04 0.84 -9.66
CA ARG A 277 26.69 -0.30 -10.53
C ARG A 277 25.22 -0.64 -10.39
N SER A 278 24.56 -0.94 -11.52
CA SER A 278 23.19 -1.40 -11.48
C SER A 278 23.04 -2.71 -10.70
N ASN A 279 21.83 -3.01 -10.23
CA ASN A 279 21.55 -4.29 -9.58
C ASN A 279 21.95 -5.47 -10.46
N VAL A 280 21.67 -5.38 -11.77
CA VAL A 280 22.02 -6.42 -12.75
C VAL A 280 23.53 -6.67 -12.74
N ALA A 281 24.32 -5.61 -12.92
CA ALA A 281 25.78 -5.73 -12.96
C ALA A 281 26.36 -6.19 -11.60
N MET A 282 25.83 -5.66 -10.50
CA MET A 282 26.32 -6.00 -9.16
C MET A 282 26.02 -7.45 -8.79
N PHE A 283 24.79 -7.93 -8.99
CA PHE A 283 24.43 -9.32 -8.68
C PHE A 283 25.05 -10.32 -9.66
N GLY A 284 25.20 -9.96 -10.94
CA GLY A 284 25.93 -10.77 -11.92
C GLY A 284 27.38 -11.01 -11.48
N GLU A 285 28.10 -9.95 -11.11
CA GLU A 285 29.48 -10.08 -10.63
C GLU A 285 29.56 -10.83 -9.30
N LEU A 286 28.64 -10.59 -8.37
CA LEU A 286 28.58 -11.32 -7.11
C LEU A 286 28.37 -12.82 -7.35
N GLY A 287 27.43 -13.20 -8.22
CA GLY A 287 27.19 -14.60 -8.58
C GLY A 287 28.42 -15.28 -9.14
N ARG A 288 29.12 -14.65 -10.09
CA ARG A 288 30.39 -15.17 -10.63
C ARG A 288 31.48 -15.33 -9.56
N ARG A 289 31.64 -14.37 -8.66
CA ARG A 289 32.62 -14.47 -7.55
C ARG A 289 32.25 -15.54 -6.54
N MET A 290 30.98 -15.88 -6.40
CA MET A 290 30.51 -16.99 -5.58
C MET A 290 30.65 -18.36 -6.27
N GLY A 291 31.09 -18.39 -7.53
CA GLY A 291 31.32 -19.63 -8.30
C GLY A 291 30.07 -20.18 -9.00
N PHE A 292 29.06 -19.36 -9.23
CA PHE A 292 27.90 -19.76 -10.02
C PHE A 292 28.21 -19.63 -11.52
N ASP A 293 27.88 -20.67 -12.31
CA ASP A 293 28.20 -20.77 -13.73
C ASP A 293 27.00 -20.55 -14.67
N GLU A 294 25.79 -20.34 -14.08
CA GLU A 294 24.57 -20.16 -14.87
C GLU A 294 24.64 -18.88 -15.72
N ALA A 295 24.23 -19.00 -16.99
CA ALA A 295 24.35 -17.92 -17.97
C ALA A 295 23.60 -16.61 -17.58
N CYS A 296 22.58 -16.71 -16.73
CA CYS A 296 21.82 -15.54 -16.25
C CYS A 296 22.66 -14.51 -15.50
N PHE A 297 23.83 -14.89 -14.95
CA PHE A 297 24.73 -13.96 -14.30
C PHE A 297 25.53 -13.09 -15.27
N ASP A 298 25.47 -13.38 -16.59
CA ASP A 298 26.07 -12.56 -17.65
C ASP A 298 25.06 -11.68 -18.38
N ASP A 299 23.74 -11.83 -18.08
CA ASP A 299 22.70 -11.01 -18.68
C ASP A 299 22.91 -9.52 -18.34
N ARG A 300 22.66 -8.66 -19.31
CA ARG A 300 22.68 -7.19 -19.18
C ARG A 300 21.27 -6.64 -19.20
N GLU A 301 21.13 -5.35 -18.93
CA GLU A 301 19.82 -4.69 -18.93
C GLU A 301 19.05 -4.93 -20.25
N ASP A 302 19.71 -4.86 -21.40
CA ASP A 302 19.07 -5.04 -22.71
C ASP A 302 18.50 -6.45 -22.89
N GLU A 303 19.28 -7.49 -22.53
CA GLU A 303 18.83 -8.88 -22.59
C GLU A 303 17.65 -9.15 -21.65
N LEU A 304 17.68 -8.57 -20.44
CA LEU A 304 16.59 -8.71 -19.48
C LEU A 304 15.32 -7.98 -19.96
N ILE A 305 15.45 -6.78 -20.57
CA ILE A 305 14.32 -6.08 -21.17
C ILE A 305 13.72 -6.91 -22.33
N ASP A 306 14.55 -7.46 -23.19
CA ASP A 306 14.08 -8.32 -24.29
C ASP A 306 13.36 -9.57 -23.76
N GLN A 307 13.85 -10.17 -22.68
CA GLN A 307 13.19 -11.29 -22.02
C GLN A 307 11.85 -10.87 -21.38
N ALA A 308 11.80 -9.72 -20.71
CA ALA A 308 10.58 -9.19 -20.12
C ALA A 308 9.48 -8.90 -21.16
N LEU A 309 9.86 -8.41 -22.33
CA LEU A 309 8.95 -8.10 -23.44
C LEU A 309 8.51 -9.32 -24.25
N LYS A 310 9.22 -10.44 -24.13
CA LYS A 310 8.91 -11.68 -24.84
C LYS A 310 7.73 -12.41 -24.17
N THR A 311 6.53 -12.02 -24.55
CA THR A 311 5.26 -12.58 -24.06
C THR A 311 4.34 -12.92 -25.23
N GLU A 312 3.49 -13.94 -25.05
CA GLU A 312 2.46 -14.31 -26.04
C GLU A 312 1.17 -13.49 -25.89
N ASN A 313 1.10 -12.59 -24.90
CA ASN A 313 -0.08 -11.77 -24.67
C ASN A 313 -0.25 -10.77 -25.83
N PRO A 314 -1.41 -10.77 -26.55
CA PRO A 314 -1.64 -9.91 -27.68
C PRO A 314 -1.56 -8.41 -27.38
N TRP A 315 -1.72 -8.01 -26.13
CA TRP A 315 -1.60 -6.61 -25.72
C TRP A 315 -0.19 -6.04 -25.89
N PHE A 316 0.83 -6.92 -25.93
CA PHE A 316 2.23 -6.56 -26.23
C PHE A 316 2.62 -6.77 -27.68
N ALA A 317 1.67 -7.09 -28.57
CA ALA A 317 1.98 -7.27 -29.98
C ALA A 317 2.70 -6.05 -30.59
N GLY A 318 3.89 -6.27 -31.15
CA GLY A 318 4.72 -5.24 -31.77
C GLY A 318 5.41 -4.29 -30.76
N ILE A 319 5.39 -4.57 -29.48
CA ILE A 319 6.19 -3.86 -28.48
C ILE A 319 7.53 -4.57 -28.35
N THR A 320 8.60 -3.92 -28.83
CA THR A 320 9.98 -4.40 -28.75
C THR A 320 10.86 -3.34 -28.09
N ARG A 321 12.02 -3.72 -27.57
CA ARG A 321 12.97 -2.79 -26.97
C ARG A 321 13.37 -1.70 -27.96
N GLU A 322 13.72 -2.05 -29.19
CA GLU A 322 14.14 -1.09 -30.24
C GLU A 322 13.02 -0.09 -30.56
N ARG A 323 11.76 -0.56 -30.56
CA ARG A 323 10.61 0.32 -30.77
C ARG A 323 10.44 1.29 -29.61
N LEU A 324 10.51 0.79 -28.38
CA LEU A 324 10.44 1.62 -27.17
C LEU A 324 11.58 2.62 -27.10
N GLU A 325 12.81 2.24 -27.43
CA GLU A 325 13.97 3.13 -27.48
C GLU A 325 13.79 4.27 -28.48
N ARG A 326 13.20 3.99 -29.64
CA ARG A 326 12.93 4.96 -30.69
C ARG A 326 11.76 5.89 -30.36
N GLU A 327 10.68 5.36 -29.80
CA GLU A 327 9.40 6.07 -29.59
C GLU A 327 9.25 6.58 -28.15
N GLY A 328 10.03 6.06 -27.20
CA GLY A 328 9.95 6.36 -25.78
C GLY A 328 8.80 5.66 -25.06
N HIS A 329 7.66 5.52 -25.72
CA HIS A 329 6.47 4.86 -25.20
C HIS A 329 5.63 4.27 -26.32
N VAL A 330 4.97 3.15 -26.04
CA VAL A 330 4.10 2.46 -27.01
C VAL A 330 2.81 2.04 -26.31
N PRO A 331 1.62 2.34 -26.88
CA PRO A 331 0.36 1.92 -26.30
C PRO A 331 0.21 0.39 -26.35
N LEU A 332 -0.40 -0.17 -25.30
CA LEU A 332 -0.83 -1.57 -25.31
C LEU A 332 -1.91 -1.79 -26.39
N GLN A 333 -1.88 -2.94 -27.03
CA GLN A 333 -2.89 -3.34 -28.01
C GLN A 333 -4.14 -3.88 -27.29
N MET A 334 -4.83 -2.99 -26.59
CA MET A 334 -6.05 -3.34 -25.87
C MET A 334 -7.22 -3.55 -26.83
N PRO A 335 -8.18 -4.44 -26.51
CA PRO A 335 -9.43 -4.52 -27.24
C PRO A 335 -10.18 -3.18 -27.17
N VAL A 336 -10.65 -2.71 -28.33
CA VAL A 336 -11.37 -1.43 -28.43
C VAL A 336 -12.74 -1.61 -29.08
N ASP A 337 -13.66 -0.71 -28.80
CA ASP A 337 -14.95 -0.61 -29.46
C ASP A 337 -14.84 0.04 -30.86
N ALA A 338 -15.99 0.23 -31.53
CA ALA A 338 -16.05 0.85 -32.85
C ALA A 338 -15.56 2.32 -32.88
N ASN A 339 -15.46 2.97 -31.74
CA ASN A 339 -14.97 4.35 -31.58
C ASN A 339 -13.48 4.40 -31.23
N GLY A 340 -12.82 3.25 -31.03
CA GLY A 340 -11.43 3.16 -30.60
C GLY A 340 -11.24 3.29 -29.08
N ASP A 341 -12.31 3.22 -28.30
CA ASP A 341 -12.25 3.24 -26.84
C ASP A 341 -11.99 1.85 -26.28
N VAL A 342 -11.12 1.73 -25.28
CA VAL A 342 -10.86 0.45 -24.58
C VAL A 342 -12.17 -0.10 -24.02
N LEU A 343 -12.45 -1.37 -24.34
CA LEU A 343 -13.69 -2.03 -23.91
C LEU A 343 -13.78 -2.11 -22.38
N PRO A 344 -14.94 -1.76 -21.79
CA PRO A 344 -15.16 -1.96 -20.36
C PRO A 344 -15.27 -3.45 -20.01
N PHE A 345 -15.11 -3.79 -18.74
CA PHE A 345 -15.33 -5.14 -18.22
C PHE A 345 -16.83 -5.47 -18.17
N SER A 346 -17.47 -5.49 -19.35
CA SER A 346 -18.91 -5.61 -19.49
C SER A 346 -19.43 -7.03 -19.65
N THR A 347 -18.51 -8.00 -19.86
CA THR A 347 -18.82 -9.42 -20.05
C THR A 347 -18.03 -10.29 -19.11
N ALA A 348 -18.53 -11.51 -18.89
CA ALA A 348 -17.84 -12.52 -18.07
C ALA A 348 -16.41 -12.83 -18.53
N GLU A 349 -16.12 -12.70 -19.83
CA GLU A 349 -14.81 -13.00 -20.42
C GLU A 349 -13.66 -12.13 -19.86
N TRP A 350 -13.97 -10.98 -19.28
CA TRP A 350 -12.98 -10.08 -18.70
C TRP A 350 -12.54 -10.44 -17.29
N PHE A 351 -13.33 -11.23 -16.57
CA PHE A 351 -12.97 -11.63 -15.21
C PHE A 351 -11.88 -12.70 -15.25
N LYS A 352 -10.70 -12.37 -14.74
CA LYS A 352 -9.54 -13.29 -14.66
C LYS A 352 -9.66 -14.26 -13.46
N THR A 353 -10.86 -14.72 -13.17
CA THR A 353 -11.16 -15.75 -12.19
C THR A 353 -11.24 -17.10 -12.87
N ALA A 354 -11.11 -18.20 -12.12
CA ALA A 354 -11.22 -19.54 -12.68
C ALA A 354 -12.58 -19.81 -13.35
N SER A 355 -13.65 -19.18 -12.90
CA SER A 355 -15.00 -19.29 -13.45
C SER A 355 -15.26 -18.34 -14.63
N GLY A 356 -14.40 -17.36 -14.87
CA GLY A 356 -14.65 -16.25 -15.80
C GLY A 356 -15.74 -15.29 -15.32
N ARG A 357 -16.12 -15.34 -14.04
CA ARG A 357 -17.17 -14.50 -13.44
C ARG A 357 -16.68 -13.73 -12.22
N GLY A 358 -17.39 -12.70 -11.82
CA GLY A 358 -17.17 -12.01 -10.55
C GLY A 358 -17.51 -12.92 -9.37
N GLU A 359 -16.53 -13.23 -8.54
CA GLU A 359 -16.70 -14.13 -7.40
C GLU A 359 -17.18 -13.37 -6.17
N LEU A 360 -18.38 -13.68 -5.68
CA LEU A 360 -18.96 -13.14 -4.46
C LEU A 360 -18.69 -14.03 -3.23
N LEU A 361 -18.01 -15.16 -3.43
CA LEU A 361 -17.59 -16.09 -2.37
C LEU A 361 -16.06 -16.11 -2.22
N PRO A 362 -15.58 -16.40 -0.98
CA PRO A 362 -16.33 -16.41 0.27
C PRO A 362 -16.88 -15.01 0.59
N VAL A 363 -18.04 -14.95 1.25
CA VAL A 363 -18.64 -13.66 1.63
C VAL A 363 -17.70 -12.90 2.58
N PRO A 364 -17.55 -11.56 2.41
CA PRO A 364 -16.74 -10.78 3.33
C PRO A 364 -17.44 -10.65 4.69
N VAL A 365 -16.69 -10.85 5.77
CA VAL A 365 -17.19 -10.66 7.14
C VAL A 365 -16.41 -9.53 7.78
N PHE A 366 -17.10 -8.50 8.26
CA PHE A 366 -16.45 -7.43 8.98
C PHE A 366 -15.98 -7.89 10.37
N ALA A 367 -14.71 -7.72 10.65
CA ALA A 367 -14.12 -7.79 11.98
C ALA A 367 -13.32 -6.51 12.21
N ALA A 368 -13.50 -5.86 13.36
CA ALA A 368 -12.72 -4.69 13.70
C ALA A 368 -11.24 -5.09 13.88
N PRO A 369 -10.27 -4.27 13.43
CA PRO A 369 -8.86 -4.52 13.73
C PRO A 369 -8.59 -4.63 15.22
N THR A 370 -7.63 -5.45 15.62
CA THR A 370 -7.25 -5.63 17.03
C THR A 370 -6.80 -4.33 17.68
N GLU A 371 -6.06 -3.50 16.94
CA GLU A 371 -5.74 -2.14 17.32
C GLU A 371 -6.69 -1.15 16.61
N SER A 372 -7.87 -0.95 17.18
CA SER A 372 -8.89 0.01 16.72
C SER A 372 -9.68 0.55 17.90
N ARG A 373 -10.45 1.62 17.66
CA ARG A 373 -11.32 2.21 18.71
C ARG A 373 -12.35 1.24 19.26
N ALA A 374 -12.72 0.20 18.54
CA ALA A 374 -13.62 -0.84 19.03
C ALA A 374 -13.04 -1.58 20.24
N HIS A 375 -11.72 -1.63 20.36
CA HIS A 375 -10.98 -2.28 21.43
C HIS A 375 -10.25 -1.26 22.36
N ALA A 376 -10.22 0.03 21.97
CA ALA A 376 -9.49 1.08 22.69
C ALA A 376 -10.07 1.39 24.08
N ALA A 377 -11.37 1.17 24.28
CA ALA A 377 -12.03 1.48 25.56
C ALA A 377 -11.52 0.64 26.74
N GLU A 378 -10.87 -0.49 26.47
CA GLU A 378 -10.31 -1.40 27.46
C GLU A 378 -8.79 -1.19 27.68
N GLY A 379 -8.16 -0.27 26.93
CA GLY A 379 -6.72 -0.12 26.87
C GLY A 379 -6.16 1.25 27.26
N ALA A 380 -4.84 1.27 27.48
CA ALA A 380 -4.08 2.48 27.81
C ALA A 380 -3.89 3.44 26.60
N TYR A 381 -4.30 3.03 25.37
CA TYR A 381 -4.02 3.75 24.12
C TYR A 381 -5.32 4.02 23.36
N PRO A 382 -6.02 5.15 23.64
CA PRO A 382 -7.38 5.38 23.14
C PRO A 382 -7.45 6.05 21.75
N LEU A 383 -6.31 6.46 21.17
CA LEU A 383 -6.29 7.19 19.90
C LEU A 383 -5.81 6.31 18.75
N GLU A 384 -6.56 6.31 17.66
CA GLU A 384 -6.14 5.68 16.40
C GLU A 384 -5.11 6.57 15.70
N PHE A 385 -3.96 5.99 15.38
CA PHE A 385 -2.84 6.69 14.77
C PHE A 385 -2.76 6.42 13.28
N LEU A 386 -2.73 7.50 12.48
CA LEU A 386 -2.60 7.44 11.02
C LEU A 386 -1.22 7.93 10.58
N PRO A 387 -0.25 7.03 10.33
CA PRO A 387 1.02 7.37 9.70
C PRO A 387 0.80 7.66 8.21
N ARG A 388 0.53 8.90 7.85
CA ARG A 388 0.20 9.27 6.47
C ARG A 388 1.44 9.63 5.65
N LYS A 389 1.36 9.39 4.35
CA LYS A 389 2.45 9.76 3.44
C LYS A 389 2.67 11.26 3.38
N ALA A 390 3.93 11.65 3.18
CA ALA A 390 4.31 13.01 2.85
C ALA A 390 3.67 13.45 1.51
N ASP A 391 3.41 14.75 1.37
CA ASP A 391 2.73 15.28 0.19
C ASP A 391 3.69 15.57 -0.97
N ASN A 392 4.96 15.87 -0.67
CA ASN A 392 5.91 16.39 -1.64
C ASN A 392 7.08 15.45 -1.93
N TYR A 393 7.13 14.26 -1.33
CA TYR A 393 8.08 13.23 -1.73
C TYR A 393 7.47 11.83 -1.68
N MET A 394 8.04 10.94 -2.48
CA MET A 394 7.63 9.56 -2.58
C MET A 394 8.70 8.67 -1.96
N ASN A 395 8.32 7.91 -0.93
CA ASN A 395 9.19 6.99 -0.19
C ASN A 395 10.47 7.67 0.34
N SER A 396 11.39 6.90 0.91
CA SER A 396 12.59 7.42 1.54
C SER A 396 13.62 7.99 0.55
N THR A 397 13.63 7.53 -0.70
CA THR A 397 14.56 8.03 -1.73
C THR A 397 14.43 9.53 -1.94
N PHE A 398 13.21 9.99 -2.26
CA PHE A 398 12.96 11.42 -2.51
C PHE A 398 13.05 12.27 -1.24
N ALA A 399 12.85 11.68 -0.07
CA ALA A 399 13.06 12.35 1.20
C ALA A 399 14.51 12.83 1.43
N ASN A 400 15.49 12.28 0.69
CA ASN A 400 16.88 12.71 0.74
C ASN A 400 17.17 13.94 -0.14
N ILE A 401 16.22 14.42 -0.95
CA ILE A 401 16.40 15.53 -1.87
C ILE A 401 16.09 16.87 -1.16
N PRO A 402 17.05 17.82 -1.05
CA PRO A 402 16.86 19.06 -0.29
C PRO A 402 15.66 19.91 -0.70
N LEU A 403 15.27 19.88 -1.97
CA LEU A 403 14.09 20.61 -2.44
C LEU A 403 12.81 20.03 -1.81
N HIS A 404 12.65 18.72 -1.85
CA HIS A 404 11.48 18.04 -1.28
C HIS A 404 11.41 18.23 0.23
N GLN A 405 12.54 18.18 0.91
CA GLN A 405 12.63 18.45 2.35
C GLN A 405 12.11 19.85 2.71
N ARG A 406 12.53 20.89 1.97
CA ARG A 406 12.03 22.25 2.18
C ARG A 406 10.53 22.35 1.93
N MET A 407 9.99 21.63 0.95
CA MET A 407 8.55 21.62 0.66
C MET A 407 7.73 20.95 1.77
N GLU A 408 8.30 19.95 2.45
CA GLU A 408 7.64 19.24 3.56
C GLU A 408 7.86 19.89 4.93
N ALA A 409 8.83 20.78 5.08
CA ALA A 409 9.29 21.31 6.39
C ALA A 409 8.16 21.83 7.29
N ARG A 410 7.05 22.31 6.72
CA ARG A 410 5.91 22.84 7.48
C ARG A 410 5.20 21.78 8.31
N LEU A 411 5.17 20.54 7.88
CA LEU A 411 4.42 19.43 8.50
C LEU A 411 5.32 18.25 8.91
N ALA A 412 6.63 18.37 8.70
CA ALA A 412 7.60 17.42 9.24
C ALA A 412 7.59 17.51 10.79
N GLY A 413 7.61 16.39 11.46
CA GLY A 413 7.60 16.31 12.92
C GLY A 413 6.33 16.87 13.59
N VAL A 414 5.18 16.92 12.88
CA VAL A 414 3.92 17.45 13.39
C VAL A 414 2.91 16.33 13.64
N LEU A 415 2.24 16.37 14.80
CA LEU A 415 1.07 15.56 15.12
C LEU A 415 -0.20 16.41 14.94
N GLU A 416 -1.02 16.03 13.99
CA GLU A 416 -2.35 16.61 13.80
C GLU A 416 -3.36 15.89 14.70
N MET A 417 -4.16 16.66 15.46
CA MET A 417 -5.15 16.12 16.39
C MET A 417 -6.39 16.98 16.48
N HIS A 418 -7.51 16.35 16.79
CA HIS A 418 -8.80 17.04 16.95
C HIS A 418 -8.83 17.88 18.23
N ALA A 419 -9.57 19.01 18.20
CA ALA A 419 -9.65 19.93 19.34
C ALA A 419 -10.17 19.28 20.63
N THR A 420 -11.10 18.33 20.54
CA THR A 420 -11.63 17.59 21.69
C THR A 420 -10.54 16.77 22.38
N ASP A 421 -9.72 16.05 21.58
CA ASP A 421 -8.65 15.19 22.10
C ASP A 421 -7.50 16.01 22.69
N ALA A 422 -7.20 17.15 22.08
CA ALA A 422 -6.21 18.11 22.55
C ALA A 422 -6.63 18.74 23.88
N ALA A 423 -7.89 19.19 23.99
CA ALA A 423 -8.42 19.79 25.22
C ALA A 423 -8.41 18.80 26.42
N ALA A 424 -8.81 17.53 26.15
CA ALA A 424 -8.79 16.49 27.19
C ALA A 424 -7.38 16.22 27.76
N ARG A 425 -6.33 16.57 27.01
CA ARG A 425 -4.91 16.37 27.35
C ARG A 425 -4.18 17.69 27.68
N GLN A 426 -4.90 18.80 27.70
CA GLN A 426 -4.34 20.14 27.93
C GLN A 426 -3.23 20.50 26.92
N ILE A 427 -3.39 20.07 25.68
CA ILE A 427 -2.45 20.30 24.59
C ILE A 427 -2.96 21.43 23.69
N ALA A 428 -2.06 22.36 23.35
CA ALA A 428 -2.30 23.45 22.42
C ALA A 428 -1.41 23.27 21.16
N THR A 429 -1.80 23.92 20.06
CA THR A 429 -0.95 23.99 18.87
C THR A 429 0.41 24.57 19.20
N GLY A 430 1.47 23.89 18.79
CA GLY A 430 2.87 24.25 19.03
C GLY A 430 3.50 23.55 20.25
N ASP A 431 2.69 22.97 21.14
CA ASP A 431 3.22 22.20 22.27
C ASP A 431 4.05 21.00 21.80
N ALA A 432 5.14 20.73 22.51
CA ALA A 432 5.84 19.45 22.39
C ALA A 432 4.93 18.34 22.94
N VAL A 433 4.80 17.25 22.21
CA VAL A 433 3.99 16.10 22.62
C VAL A 433 4.75 14.80 22.43
N GLU A 434 4.61 13.91 23.40
CA GLU A 434 5.04 12.53 23.28
C GLU A 434 3.86 11.67 22.81
N VAL A 435 4.06 10.97 21.69
CA VAL A 435 3.13 9.97 21.16
C VAL A 435 3.72 8.60 21.45
N PHE A 436 2.97 7.74 22.13
CA PHE A 436 3.53 6.48 22.61
C PHE A 436 2.52 5.34 22.66
N ASN A 437 3.05 4.12 22.65
CA ASN A 437 2.35 2.88 22.95
C ASN A 437 3.33 1.83 23.51
N GLY A 438 2.92 0.56 23.60
CA GLY A 438 3.75 -0.51 24.15
C GLY A 438 5.02 -0.83 23.34
N ARG A 439 5.12 -0.36 22.08
CA ARG A 439 6.28 -0.58 21.21
C ARG A 439 7.34 0.52 21.33
N GLY A 440 6.94 1.74 21.64
CA GLY A 440 7.87 2.86 21.75
C GLY A 440 7.20 4.20 21.92
N SER A 441 8.00 5.25 21.76
CA SER A 441 7.53 6.65 21.79
C SER A 441 8.29 7.50 20.79
N ILE A 442 7.64 8.59 20.35
CA ILE A 442 8.23 9.63 19.50
C ILE A 442 7.80 11.02 20.01
N MET A 443 8.65 12.00 19.78
CA MET A 443 8.38 13.39 20.13
C MET A 443 8.00 14.20 18.89
N LEU A 444 6.83 14.85 18.93
CA LEU A 444 6.31 15.66 17.82
C LEU A 444 5.84 17.02 18.35
N ARG A 445 5.45 17.93 17.45
CA ARG A 445 4.72 19.17 17.79
C ARG A 445 3.26 19.03 17.45
N ALA A 446 2.40 19.37 18.38
CA ALA A 446 0.96 19.32 18.18
C ALA A 446 0.48 20.41 17.18
N LEU A 447 -0.43 20.02 16.30
CA LEU A 447 -1.22 20.90 15.46
C LEU A 447 -2.70 20.55 15.64
N VAL A 448 -3.40 21.40 16.41
CA VAL A 448 -4.83 21.21 16.65
C VAL A 448 -5.61 21.74 15.45
N ASN A 449 -6.32 20.87 14.75
CA ASN A 449 -7.08 21.22 13.54
C ASN A 449 -8.31 20.30 13.37
N ALA A 450 -9.03 20.46 12.24
CA ALA A 450 -10.19 19.67 11.86
C ALA A 450 -9.89 18.72 10.68
N GLN A 451 -8.64 18.34 10.48
CA GLN A 451 -8.26 17.41 9.40
C GLN A 451 -8.53 15.94 9.78
N VAL A 452 -8.59 15.67 11.09
CA VAL A 452 -8.92 14.36 11.66
C VAL A 452 -10.15 14.49 12.56
N SER A 453 -10.91 13.40 12.71
CA SER A 453 -12.03 13.31 13.64
C SER A 453 -11.54 13.06 15.06
N ALA A 454 -12.39 13.31 16.06
CA ALA A 454 -12.11 12.96 17.45
C ALA A 454 -11.79 11.45 17.58
N GLY A 455 -10.78 11.13 18.40
CA GLY A 455 -10.25 9.79 18.56
C GLY A 455 -9.22 9.37 17.50
N VAL A 456 -8.89 10.26 16.55
CA VAL A 456 -7.86 10.01 15.52
C VAL A 456 -6.76 11.06 15.60
N VAL A 457 -5.52 10.62 15.49
CA VAL A 457 -4.35 11.50 15.35
C VAL A 457 -3.54 11.09 14.14
N ALA A 458 -2.89 12.04 13.46
CA ALA A 458 -2.13 11.77 12.26
C ALA A 458 -0.75 12.43 12.28
N ALA A 459 0.25 11.70 11.84
CA ALA A 459 1.59 12.25 11.61
C ALA A 459 2.12 11.81 10.25
N ARG A 460 3.11 12.55 9.73
CA ARG A 460 3.71 12.19 8.46
C ARG A 460 4.77 11.11 8.62
N LEU A 461 4.91 10.31 7.59
CA LEU A 461 6.03 9.39 7.43
C LEU A 461 7.26 10.20 7.02
N ASP A 462 8.00 10.70 7.96
CA ASP A 462 9.28 11.39 7.75
C ASP A 462 10.41 10.36 7.77
N TRP A 463 10.62 9.69 6.64
CA TRP A 463 11.52 8.54 6.52
C TRP A 463 12.97 8.89 6.26
N SER A 464 13.37 10.11 6.47
CA SER A 464 14.75 10.51 6.25
C SER A 464 15.48 10.75 7.56
N LYS A 465 16.81 10.78 7.47
CA LYS A 465 17.69 11.25 8.55
C LYS A 465 17.39 12.68 9.03
N LEU A 466 16.45 13.35 8.38
CA LEU A 466 16.04 14.73 8.68
C LEU A 466 14.82 14.81 9.59
N GLY A 467 14.02 13.73 9.71
CA GLY A 467 13.02 13.63 10.76
C GLY A 467 13.76 13.52 12.08
N SER A 468 13.87 14.62 12.81
CA SER A 468 14.33 14.62 14.19
C SER A 468 13.15 14.86 15.10
N ASP A 469 13.11 14.19 16.24
CA ASP A 469 12.26 14.58 17.34
C ASP A 469 12.77 15.90 17.97
N LEU A 470 12.03 16.45 18.91
CA LEU A 470 12.38 17.72 19.55
C LEU A 470 13.64 17.64 20.43
N SER A 471 14.12 16.43 20.77
CA SER A 471 15.37 16.20 21.49
C SER A 471 16.59 16.10 20.58
N GLY A 472 16.37 16.15 19.24
CA GLY A 472 17.42 15.97 18.23
C GLY A 472 17.58 14.52 17.79
N ASN A 473 16.80 13.57 18.33
CA ASN A 473 16.74 12.21 17.88
C ASN A 473 15.85 12.08 16.62
N ARG A 474 16.07 11.07 15.85
CA ARG A 474 15.24 10.79 14.67
C ARG A 474 13.88 10.28 15.11
N ALA A 475 12.82 11.05 14.88
CA ALA A 475 11.45 10.60 15.09
C ALA A 475 10.97 9.83 13.87
N ASN A 476 10.56 8.58 14.06
CA ASN A 476 9.97 7.77 13.01
C ASN A 476 8.70 7.10 13.53
N VAL A 477 7.60 7.34 12.83
CA VAL A 477 6.27 6.80 13.19
C VAL A 477 6.25 5.27 13.25
N ASN A 478 7.17 4.58 12.55
CA ASN A 478 7.28 3.13 12.59
C ASN A 478 7.80 2.57 13.92
N ALA A 479 8.30 3.41 14.81
CA ALA A 479 8.54 3.03 16.20
C ALA A 479 7.24 2.65 16.95
N LEU A 480 6.08 3.07 16.41
CA LEU A 480 4.76 2.84 17.00
C LEU A 480 3.93 1.80 16.25
N THR A 481 4.28 1.45 15.02
CA THR A 481 3.50 0.53 14.18
C THR A 481 3.77 -0.94 14.48
N SER A 482 2.81 -1.81 14.19
CA SER A 482 2.86 -3.26 14.46
C SER A 482 3.40 -4.04 13.28
N GLU A 483 3.99 -5.22 13.54
CA GLU A 483 4.33 -6.25 12.54
C GLU A 483 3.15 -7.16 12.18
N THR A 484 1.96 -6.92 12.73
CA THR A 484 0.75 -7.66 12.37
C THR A 484 0.49 -7.54 10.88
N LEU A 485 0.10 -8.64 10.25
CA LEU A 485 -0.13 -8.69 8.82
C LEU A 485 -1.61 -8.47 8.49
N THR A 486 -1.87 -7.94 7.29
CA THR A 486 -3.24 -7.86 6.77
C THR A 486 -3.79 -9.26 6.47
N ASP A 487 -5.09 -9.40 6.61
CA ASP A 487 -5.86 -10.66 6.57
C ASP A 487 -5.69 -11.49 5.28
N ILE A 488 -5.72 -10.87 4.10
CA ILE A 488 -5.63 -11.59 2.81
C ILE A 488 -4.25 -11.40 2.18
N GLY A 489 -3.76 -10.16 2.15
CA GLY A 489 -2.56 -9.81 1.39
C GLY A 489 -1.25 -9.97 2.16
N GLY A 490 -1.27 -10.21 3.47
CA GLY A 490 -0.06 -10.33 4.29
C GLY A 490 0.81 -9.08 4.29
N GLY A 491 0.25 -7.89 4.04
CA GLY A 491 0.96 -6.62 4.03
C GLY A 491 1.05 -5.98 5.42
N ALA A 492 1.75 -4.84 5.52
CA ALA A 492 1.89 -4.09 6.76
C ALA A 492 0.60 -3.36 7.17
N THR A 493 0.29 -3.36 8.46
CA THR A 493 -0.94 -2.81 9.06
C THR A 493 -0.69 -1.43 9.71
N PHE A 494 -0.05 -0.52 9.00
CA PHE A 494 0.32 0.80 9.54
C PHE A 494 -0.83 1.59 10.16
N TYR A 495 -2.07 1.42 9.64
CA TYR A 495 -3.26 2.15 10.11
C TYR A 495 -4.06 1.42 11.19
N SER A 496 -3.65 0.21 11.55
CA SER A 496 -4.14 -0.47 12.76
C SER A 496 -3.11 -0.27 13.87
N THR A 497 -3.07 0.94 14.41
CA THR A 497 -2.12 1.36 15.43
C THR A 497 -2.83 2.24 16.46
N LEU A 498 -2.79 1.85 17.74
CA LEU A 498 -3.29 2.63 18.84
C LEU A 498 -2.15 3.33 19.58
N VAL A 499 -2.41 4.55 20.03
CA VAL A 499 -1.45 5.38 20.78
C VAL A 499 -2.14 6.17 21.88
N GLU A 500 -1.34 6.66 22.83
CA GLU A 500 -1.69 7.77 23.69
C GLU A 500 -0.77 8.95 23.39
N VAL A 501 -1.25 10.16 23.69
CA VAL A 501 -0.53 11.42 23.51
C VAL A 501 -0.52 12.18 24.82
N ARG A 502 0.64 12.59 25.25
CA ARG A 502 0.77 13.47 26.43
C ARG A 502 1.64 14.68 26.12
N LYS A 503 1.45 15.75 26.88
CA LYS A 503 2.31 16.92 26.79
C LYS A 503 3.73 16.53 27.15
N GLY A 504 4.67 16.78 26.25
CA GLY A 504 6.09 16.58 26.47
C GLY A 504 6.62 17.63 27.51
N GLN A 505 7.71 17.28 28.17
CA GLN A 505 8.44 18.31 28.91
C GLN A 505 9.22 19.12 27.87
N ASP A 506 9.01 20.42 27.82
CA ASP A 506 9.89 21.33 27.09
C ASP A 506 11.26 21.25 27.76
N ASP A 507 12.15 20.41 27.29
CA ASP A 507 13.57 20.61 27.51
C ASP A 507 13.96 21.88 26.75
N VAL A 508 13.81 22.99 27.41
CA VAL A 508 14.34 24.28 26.98
C VAL A 508 15.86 24.14 26.93
N ARG A 509 16.41 23.90 25.74
CA ARG A 509 17.79 24.16 25.40
C ARG A 509 17.87 24.86 24.05
#